data_3dbd317a3a4fa9bc8829a48281836339
#
_entry.id   3dbd317a3a4fa9bc8829a48281836339
#
_cell.length_a   1.000
_cell.length_b   1.000
_cell.length_c   1.000
_cell.angle_alpha   90.00
_cell.angle_beta   90.00
_cell.angle_gamma   90.00
#
_symmetry.space_group_name_H-M   'P 1'
#
loop_
_entity.id
_entity.type
_entity.pdbx_description
1 polymer ?
#
loop_
_entity_poly.entity_id
_entity_poly.type
_entity_poly.pdbx_seq_one_letter_code
_entity_poly.pdbx_strand_id
1 'polypeptide(L)'
;NPGNLKFGNPKIYDFKSQKNTYNAGNATKNITDDYDINSYNYKHPKYNSFAGYPNLDYNPDDGVIVGVLANYTVNNFIRDPYTQRHSLKANFYTATAGFSLTYKGVFKKAISGWDFNLDAFYTTPRFSQNFFGLSNESEYDKEDTEREYNRARISKFNFAPSISQKSWMNLSHQFQLTFEDNKVQRKADRFINQSPDVRPGVFNSQQFVGANYTFGYKNADNTAFPTLGLEFMLNADWKATLSDFNKNFLTVKGKLAIDHRIDKKGKFVFANSSNVMWINNNNFEFYQAAAIGGNNGMRAFRNERFSGRSYFTNNSEIRWDFGRVRNNIIPANMGILIGYDIGRVWNDSENSRKWHQSAGAGVWLS
;
A
#
# COMPACT_ATOMS: atom_id res chain seq x y z
N ASN A 1 16.90 -35.16 -42.09
CA ASN A 1 15.98 -34.05 -41.90
C ASN A 1 15.25 -34.22 -40.58
N PRO A 2 15.70 -33.61 -39.50
CA PRO A 2 14.89 -33.58 -38.28
C PRO A 2 13.75 -32.59 -38.53
N GLY A 3 12.53 -33.10 -38.41
CA GLY A 3 11.30 -32.39 -38.69
C GLY A 3 11.20 -31.02 -38.03
N ASN A 4 10.45 -30.16 -38.65
CA ASN A 4 10.11 -28.79 -38.32
C ASN A 4 9.59 -28.62 -36.85
N LEU A 5 10.46 -28.71 -35.88
CA LEU A 5 10.21 -28.08 -34.58
C LEU A 5 10.45 -26.58 -34.82
N LYS A 6 9.38 -25.79 -34.82
CA LYS A 6 9.44 -24.31 -34.77
C LYS A 6 9.99 -23.90 -33.42
N PHE A 7 11.28 -24.07 -33.20
CA PHE A 7 11.99 -23.39 -32.14
C PHE A 7 12.02 -21.90 -32.51
N GLY A 8 11.63 -21.03 -31.57
CA GLY A 8 11.76 -19.60 -31.75
C GLY A 8 13.22 -19.23 -32.08
N ASN A 9 13.46 -18.05 -32.66
CA ASN A 9 14.79 -17.59 -33.01
C ASN A 9 15.76 -17.76 -31.83
N PRO A 10 16.97 -18.33 -32.07
CA PRO A 10 17.99 -18.47 -31.06
C PRO A 10 18.31 -17.12 -30.41
N LYS A 11 18.60 -17.12 -29.12
CA LYS A 11 18.97 -15.91 -28.37
C LYS A 11 20.39 -16.06 -27.88
N ILE A 12 21.21 -15.02 -28.06
CA ILE A 12 22.57 -14.94 -27.57
C ILE A 12 22.60 -13.96 -26.42
N TYR A 13 23.14 -14.38 -25.29
CA TYR A 13 23.39 -13.54 -24.11
C TYR A 13 24.88 -13.43 -23.91
N ASP A 14 25.39 -12.19 -23.77
CA ASP A 14 26.80 -11.94 -23.56
C ASP A 14 27.05 -10.60 -22.90
N PHE A 15 28.28 -10.42 -22.37
CA PHE A 15 28.70 -9.20 -21.71
C PHE A 15 29.03 -8.10 -22.73
N LYS A 16 28.52 -6.90 -22.51
CA LYS A 16 28.81 -5.72 -23.34
C LYS A 16 30.27 -5.29 -23.22
N SER A 17 30.90 -5.51 -22.06
CA SER A 17 32.29 -5.20 -21.76
C SER A 17 33.29 -6.12 -22.48
N GLN A 18 32.82 -7.24 -23.05
CA GLN A 18 33.65 -8.18 -23.79
C GLN A 18 33.45 -8.03 -25.31
N LYS A 19 34.55 -7.93 -26.07
CA LYS A 19 34.47 -7.92 -27.54
C LYS A 19 34.38 -9.35 -28.06
N ASN A 20 33.17 -9.79 -28.39
CA ASN A 20 32.91 -11.08 -28.97
C ASN A 20 32.41 -10.95 -30.41
N THR A 21 32.81 -11.90 -31.26
CA THR A 21 32.34 -11.97 -32.65
C THR A 21 31.24 -13.04 -32.73
N TYR A 22 30.07 -12.67 -33.25
CA TYR A 22 28.95 -13.58 -33.34
C TYR A 22 28.64 -13.92 -34.81
N ASN A 23 28.80 -15.18 -35.18
CA ASN A 23 28.30 -15.72 -36.47
C ASN A 23 26.99 -16.46 -36.21
N ALA A 24 25.93 -15.72 -35.98
CA ALA A 24 24.71 -16.24 -35.37
C ALA A 24 23.45 -16.15 -36.27
N GLY A 25 23.59 -15.88 -37.56
CA GLY A 25 22.45 -15.79 -38.47
C GLY A 25 21.31 -14.90 -37.94
N ASN A 26 20.12 -15.43 -37.79
CA ASN A 26 18.93 -14.70 -37.33
C ASN A 26 18.74 -14.68 -35.81
N ALA A 27 19.79 -14.94 -35.01
CA ALA A 27 19.69 -14.94 -33.55
C ALA A 27 19.48 -13.52 -33.00
N THR A 28 18.59 -13.41 -32.02
CA THR A 28 18.43 -12.16 -31.24
C THR A 28 19.56 -12.02 -30.24
N LYS A 29 20.31 -10.91 -30.30
CA LYS A 29 21.42 -10.61 -29.39
C LYS A 29 20.93 -9.79 -28.20
N ASN A 30 21.17 -10.27 -26.99
CA ASN A 30 20.93 -9.58 -25.72
C ASN A 30 22.27 -9.33 -25.02
N ILE A 31 22.93 -8.23 -25.38
CA ILE A 31 24.27 -7.87 -24.89
C ILE A 31 24.10 -6.90 -23.73
N THR A 32 24.53 -7.31 -22.54
CA THR A 32 24.41 -6.51 -21.30
C THR A 32 25.51 -6.89 -20.32
N ASP A 33 25.92 -5.93 -19.46
CA ASP A 33 26.85 -6.21 -18.37
C ASP A 33 26.17 -6.67 -17.08
N ASP A 34 24.84 -6.89 -17.13
CA ASP A 34 24.09 -7.48 -16.01
C ASP A 34 24.48 -8.96 -15.84
N TYR A 35 25.18 -9.25 -14.73
CA TYR A 35 25.69 -10.58 -14.43
C TYR A 35 24.56 -11.61 -14.29
N ASP A 36 23.45 -11.23 -13.67
CA ASP A 36 22.33 -12.14 -13.41
C ASP A 36 21.62 -12.60 -14.69
N ILE A 37 21.71 -11.79 -15.76
CA ILE A 37 21.19 -12.13 -17.09
C ILE A 37 22.15 -13.06 -17.85
N ASN A 38 23.45 -12.83 -17.71
CA ASN A 38 24.47 -13.61 -18.43
C ASN A 38 24.85 -14.91 -17.70
N SER A 39 24.55 -15.03 -16.41
CA SER A 39 24.84 -16.22 -15.61
C SER A 39 23.61 -17.13 -15.51
N TYR A 40 23.45 -18.03 -16.49
CA TYR A 40 22.36 -19.01 -16.47
C TYR A 40 22.64 -20.15 -15.50
N ASN A 41 21.79 -20.28 -14.48
CA ASN A 41 21.83 -21.41 -13.56
C ASN A 41 20.88 -22.52 -14.05
N TYR A 42 21.43 -23.50 -14.77
CA TYR A 42 20.67 -24.63 -15.31
C TYR A 42 20.09 -25.57 -14.22
N LYS A 43 20.59 -25.49 -12.98
CA LYS A 43 20.09 -26.26 -11.83
C LYS A 43 18.83 -25.62 -11.22
N HIS A 44 18.58 -24.34 -11.50
CA HIS A 44 17.41 -23.60 -11.00
C HIS A 44 16.72 -22.84 -12.14
N PRO A 45 16.14 -23.55 -13.11
CA PRO A 45 15.41 -22.92 -14.21
C PRO A 45 14.19 -22.17 -13.66
N LYS A 46 13.99 -20.92 -14.11
CA LYS A 46 12.85 -20.10 -13.73
C LYS A 46 11.74 -20.26 -14.76
N TYR A 47 10.67 -20.94 -14.40
CA TYR A 47 9.46 -21.07 -15.24
C TYR A 47 8.44 -19.99 -14.89
N ASN A 48 7.55 -19.71 -15.83
CA ASN A 48 6.35 -18.94 -15.52
C ASN A 48 5.55 -19.67 -14.45
N SER A 49 5.06 -18.91 -13.47
CA SER A 49 4.34 -19.49 -12.35
C SER A 49 3.02 -18.77 -12.12
N PHE A 50 2.01 -19.56 -11.74
CA PHE A 50 0.72 -19.07 -11.28
C PHE A 50 0.49 -19.59 -9.86
N ALA A 51 0.03 -18.70 -8.97
CA ALA A 51 -0.32 -19.06 -7.61
C ALA A 51 -1.63 -18.36 -7.24
N GLY A 52 -2.59 -19.11 -6.73
CA GLY A 52 -3.87 -18.62 -6.23
C GLY A 52 -4.01 -18.93 -4.75
N TYR A 53 -4.49 -17.93 -3.96
CA TYR A 53 -4.68 -18.06 -2.52
C TYR A 53 -6.05 -17.53 -2.13
N PRO A 54 -6.79 -18.20 -1.22
CA PRO A 54 -7.93 -17.59 -0.58
C PRO A 54 -7.48 -16.40 0.27
N ASN A 55 -8.29 -15.35 0.32
CA ASN A 55 -8.12 -14.22 1.22
C ASN A 55 -9.28 -14.21 2.21
N LEU A 56 -8.97 -14.38 3.49
CA LEU A 56 -9.92 -14.28 4.58
C LEU A 56 -9.43 -13.21 5.54
N ASP A 57 -10.28 -12.27 5.89
CA ASP A 57 -9.96 -11.18 6.79
C ASP A 57 -11.23 -10.76 7.54
N TYR A 58 -11.07 -9.95 8.56
CA TYR A 58 -12.18 -9.40 9.32
C TYR A 58 -11.86 -8.00 9.80
N ASN A 59 -12.80 -7.09 9.64
CA ASN A 59 -12.78 -5.84 10.39
C ASN A 59 -14.20 -5.48 10.87
N PRO A 60 -14.29 -4.73 11.98
CA PRO A 60 -15.61 -4.40 12.56
C PRO A 60 -16.53 -3.63 11.63
N ASP A 61 -15.99 -2.88 10.66
CA ASP A 61 -16.76 -2.03 9.77
C ASP A 61 -17.31 -2.79 8.57
N ASP A 62 -16.52 -3.69 7.97
CA ASP A 62 -16.86 -4.41 6.75
C ASP A 62 -17.31 -5.87 7.02
N GLY A 63 -17.15 -6.34 8.26
CA GLY A 63 -17.45 -7.72 8.67
C GLY A 63 -16.36 -8.70 8.20
N VAL A 64 -16.79 -9.91 7.86
CA VAL A 64 -15.93 -10.91 7.26
C VAL A 64 -15.64 -10.55 5.80
N ILE A 65 -14.38 -10.58 5.43
CA ILE A 65 -13.92 -10.34 4.08
C ILE A 65 -13.51 -11.68 3.47
N VAL A 66 -14.16 -12.05 2.39
CA VAL A 66 -13.86 -13.27 1.64
C VAL A 66 -13.37 -12.90 0.26
N GLY A 67 -12.23 -13.45 -0.15
CA GLY A 67 -11.66 -13.09 -1.43
C GLY A 67 -10.68 -14.10 -2.00
N VAL A 68 -10.07 -13.72 -3.09
CA VAL A 68 -9.01 -14.48 -3.74
C VAL A 68 -7.89 -13.54 -4.15
N LEU A 69 -6.67 -14.04 -4.05
CA LEU A 69 -5.46 -13.41 -4.57
C LEU A 69 -4.83 -14.34 -5.61
N ALA A 70 -4.69 -13.86 -6.83
CA ALA A 70 -4.02 -14.58 -7.92
C ALA A 70 -2.74 -13.83 -8.31
N ASN A 71 -1.62 -14.55 -8.36
CA ASN A 71 -0.34 -14.01 -8.80
C ASN A 71 0.14 -14.79 -10.02
N TYR A 72 0.50 -14.08 -11.08
CA TYR A 72 1.12 -14.63 -12.27
C TYR A 72 2.49 -13.99 -12.47
N THR A 73 3.54 -14.79 -12.51
CA THR A 73 4.91 -14.32 -12.70
C THR A 73 5.44 -14.87 -14.03
N VAL A 74 5.89 -13.95 -14.89
CA VAL A 74 6.55 -14.26 -16.15
C VAL A 74 8.05 -14.18 -15.94
N ASN A 75 8.72 -15.30 -16.14
CA ASN A 75 10.17 -15.40 -16.09
C ASN A 75 10.74 -15.54 -17.49
N ASN A 76 11.83 -14.90 -17.76
CA ASN A 76 12.67 -15.15 -18.93
C ASN A 76 14.11 -14.75 -18.61
N PHE A 77 15.04 -15.01 -19.55
CA PHE A 77 16.47 -14.73 -19.37
C PHE A 77 16.86 -13.26 -19.54
N ILE A 78 15.91 -12.35 -19.79
CA ILE A 78 16.23 -10.95 -20.10
C ILE A 78 16.33 -10.12 -18.82
N ARG A 79 15.67 -10.55 -17.74
CA ARG A 79 15.55 -9.76 -16.50
C ARG A 79 15.46 -10.62 -15.26
N ASP A 80 16.15 -10.21 -14.20
CA ASP A 80 16.11 -10.82 -12.87
C ASP A 80 15.43 -9.85 -11.88
N PRO A 81 14.66 -10.34 -10.91
CA PRO A 81 14.31 -11.73 -10.57
C PRO A 81 13.19 -12.32 -11.44
N TYR A 82 12.48 -11.53 -12.21
CA TYR A 82 11.43 -11.90 -13.18
C TYR A 82 11.28 -10.76 -14.21
N THR A 83 10.57 -11.03 -15.30
CA THR A 83 10.28 -10.00 -16.30
C THR A 83 9.02 -9.22 -15.96
N GLN A 84 7.97 -9.93 -15.57
CA GLN A 84 6.68 -9.34 -15.23
C GLN A 84 6.07 -10.08 -14.06
N ARG A 85 5.32 -9.35 -13.23
CA ARG A 85 4.49 -9.93 -12.19
C ARG A 85 3.13 -9.24 -12.21
N HIS A 86 2.08 -10.04 -12.25
CA HIS A 86 0.70 -9.59 -12.20
C HIS A 86 0.05 -10.14 -10.93
N SER A 87 -0.59 -9.29 -10.16
CA SER A 87 -1.32 -9.65 -8.96
C SER A 87 -2.74 -9.12 -9.08
N LEU A 88 -3.72 -9.99 -8.94
CA LEU A 88 -5.14 -9.65 -8.94
C LEU A 88 -5.75 -10.09 -7.61
N LYS A 89 -6.33 -9.15 -6.86
CA LYS A 89 -7.04 -9.41 -5.61
C LYS A 89 -8.50 -9.00 -5.76
N ALA A 90 -9.41 -9.92 -5.48
CA ALA A 90 -10.84 -9.66 -5.46
C ALA A 90 -11.38 -9.99 -4.07
N ASN A 91 -12.12 -9.06 -3.44
CA ASN A 91 -12.70 -9.23 -2.13
C ASN A 91 -14.20 -8.93 -2.13
N PHE A 92 -14.93 -9.70 -1.36
CA PHE A 92 -16.33 -9.46 -1.00
C PHE A 92 -16.42 -9.15 0.50
N TYR A 93 -17.18 -8.12 0.86
CA TYR A 93 -17.37 -7.60 2.22
C TYR A 93 -18.76 -7.95 2.71
N THR A 94 -18.85 -8.85 3.70
CA THR A 94 -20.15 -9.44 4.08
C THR A 94 -21.11 -8.45 4.73
N ALA A 95 -20.60 -7.52 5.57
CA ALA A 95 -21.46 -6.56 6.27
C ALA A 95 -22.05 -5.49 5.35
N THR A 96 -21.38 -5.14 4.28
CA THR A 96 -21.80 -4.08 3.35
C THR A 96 -22.30 -4.63 2.02
N ALA A 97 -22.10 -5.94 1.76
CA ALA A 97 -22.25 -6.58 0.46
C ALA A 97 -21.50 -5.82 -0.65
N GLY A 98 -20.35 -5.23 -0.27
CA GLY A 98 -19.45 -4.52 -1.15
C GLY A 98 -18.51 -5.48 -1.86
N PHE A 99 -17.89 -5.00 -2.94
CA PHE A 99 -16.88 -5.73 -3.69
C PHE A 99 -15.72 -4.80 -4.02
N SER A 100 -14.49 -5.31 -3.96
CA SER A 100 -13.30 -4.59 -4.44
C SER A 100 -12.46 -5.46 -5.36
N LEU A 101 -11.84 -4.81 -6.33
CA LEU A 101 -10.88 -5.40 -7.26
C LEU A 101 -9.62 -4.58 -7.26
N THR A 102 -8.48 -5.23 -7.04
CA THR A 102 -7.15 -4.60 -7.08
C THR A 102 -6.29 -5.34 -8.08
N TYR A 103 -5.71 -4.63 -9.02
CA TYR A 103 -4.70 -5.14 -9.93
C TYR A 103 -3.37 -4.42 -9.69
N LYS A 104 -2.28 -5.18 -9.68
CA LYS A 104 -0.91 -4.67 -9.64
C LYS A 104 -0.07 -5.38 -10.69
N GLY A 105 0.46 -4.63 -11.64
CA GLY A 105 1.40 -5.09 -12.65
C GLY A 105 2.78 -4.51 -12.39
N VAL A 106 3.83 -5.33 -12.40
CA VAL A 106 5.23 -4.89 -12.30
C VAL A 106 5.99 -5.43 -13.50
N PHE A 107 6.59 -4.53 -14.27
CA PHE A 107 7.40 -4.82 -15.46
C PHE A 107 8.82 -4.37 -15.17
N LYS A 108 9.71 -5.33 -14.89
CA LYS A 108 11.07 -5.06 -14.45
C LYS A 108 11.91 -4.38 -15.52
N LYS A 109 12.62 -3.31 -15.16
CA LYS A 109 13.57 -2.56 -16.02
C LYS A 109 12.95 -2.24 -17.40
N ALA A 110 11.65 -1.92 -17.47
CA ALA A 110 10.92 -1.75 -18.71
C ALA A 110 11.27 -0.46 -19.45
N ILE A 111 11.60 0.60 -18.72
CA ILE A 111 11.87 1.93 -19.25
C ILE A 111 13.25 2.40 -18.78
N SER A 112 14.27 2.35 -19.65
CA SER A 112 15.62 2.84 -19.37
C SER A 112 16.19 2.38 -18.00
N GLY A 113 15.97 1.11 -17.64
CA GLY A 113 16.42 0.53 -16.37
C GLY A 113 15.48 0.77 -15.17
N TRP A 114 14.41 1.54 -15.35
CA TRP A 114 13.35 1.68 -14.37
C TRP A 114 12.30 0.60 -14.54
N ASP A 115 11.75 0.15 -13.42
CA ASP A 115 10.55 -0.71 -13.42
C ASP A 115 9.35 0.14 -13.82
N PHE A 116 8.52 -0.37 -14.72
CA PHE A 116 7.19 0.18 -14.98
C PHE A 116 6.17 -0.56 -14.12
N ASN A 117 5.31 0.17 -13.43
CA ASN A 117 4.26 -0.43 -12.62
C ASN A 117 2.90 0.12 -13.06
N LEU A 118 1.88 -0.70 -12.91
CA LEU A 118 0.50 -0.35 -13.18
C LEU A 118 -0.37 -0.81 -12.02
N ASP A 119 -0.93 0.15 -11.28
CA ASP A 119 -1.89 -0.10 -10.23
C ASP A 119 -3.29 0.30 -10.70
N ALA A 120 -4.29 -0.56 -10.48
CA ALA A 120 -5.69 -0.25 -10.69
C ALA A 120 -6.53 -0.78 -9.52
N PHE A 121 -7.48 0.03 -9.09
CA PHE A 121 -8.34 -0.29 -7.95
C PHE A 121 -9.78 0.14 -8.24
N TYR A 122 -10.72 -0.74 -7.92
CA TYR A 122 -12.15 -0.46 -8.04
C TYR A 122 -12.91 -0.96 -6.81
N THR A 123 -13.89 -0.18 -6.36
CA THR A 123 -14.86 -0.61 -5.36
C THR A 123 -16.28 -0.31 -5.83
N THR A 124 -17.21 -1.18 -5.45
CA THR A 124 -18.63 -0.91 -5.64
C THR A 124 -19.11 0.24 -4.74
N PRO A 125 -20.26 0.87 -5.05
CA PRO A 125 -20.83 1.93 -4.22
C PRO A 125 -21.20 1.52 -2.79
N ARG A 126 -21.14 0.24 -2.46
CA ARG A 126 -21.42 -0.28 -1.12
C ARG A 126 -20.21 -0.28 -0.20
N PHE A 127 -19.01 -0.02 -0.72
CA PHE A 127 -17.81 0.14 0.09
C PHE A 127 -17.97 1.32 1.04
N SER A 128 -17.69 1.11 2.32
CA SER A 128 -17.90 2.10 3.37
C SER A 128 -16.59 2.70 3.84
N GLN A 129 -16.61 4.02 4.07
CA GLN A 129 -15.57 4.76 4.79
C GLN A 129 -16.24 5.51 5.92
N ASN A 130 -15.66 5.53 7.12
CA ASN A 130 -16.20 6.29 8.22
C ASN A 130 -15.91 7.79 8.06
N PHE A 131 -16.83 8.61 8.55
CA PHE A 131 -16.65 10.05 8.63
C PHE A 131 -17.38 10.61 9.85
N PHE A 132 -16.64 11.33 10.72
CA PHE A 132 -17.12 11.89 11.98
C PHE A 132 -17.02 13.43 12.01
N GLY A 133 -16.78 14.07 10.85
CA GLY A 133 -16.49 15.49 10.69
C GLY A 133 -14.99 15.77 10.59
N LEU A 134 -14.65 16.97 10.15
CA LEU A 134 -13.26 17.46 10.11
C LEU A 134 -12.92 18.12 11.46
N SER A 135 -12.63 17.29 12.46
CA SER A 135 -12.35 17.75 13.83
C SER A 135 -11.48 16.75 14.58
N ASN A 136 -10.63 17.29 15.46
CA ASN A 136 -9.88 16.51 16.46
C ASN A 136 -10.74 16.17 17.69
N GLU A 137 -11.82 16.90 17.90
CA GLU A 137 -12.72 16.74 19.07
C GLU A 137 -14.12 16.25 18.66
N SER A 138 -14.26 15.66 17.47
CA SER A 138 -15.53 15.08 17.04
C SER A 138 -16.05 14.08 18.06
N GLU A 139 -17.33 14.15 18.39
CA GLU A 139 -17.99 13.25 19.33
C GLU A 139 -18.53 12.02 18.61
N TYR A 140 -18.56 10.91 19.29
CA TYR A 140 -19.18 9.68 18.83
C TYR A 140 -19.65 8.87 20.02
N ASP A 141 -20.94 8.79 20.19
CA ASP A 141 -21.58 7.94 21.18
C ASP A 141 -22.02 6.64 20.54
N LYS A 142 -21.57 5.51 21.09
CA LYS A 142 -21.94 4.18 20.60
C LYS A 142 -23.37 3.77 20.97
N GLU A 143 -23.89 4.32 22.09
CA GLU A 143 -25.19 3.95 22.63
C GLU A 143 -26.31 4.70 21.91
N ASP A 144 -26.07 5.98 21.59
CA ASP A 144 -27.06 6.86 20.97
C ASP A 144 -26.95 6.92 19.43
N THR A 145 -25.86 6.43 18.85
CA THR A 145 -25.62 6.57 17.41
C THR A 145 -25.67 5.22 16.70
N GLU A 146 -26.59 5.07 15.74
CA GLU A 146 -26.61 3.90 14.88
C GLU A 146 -25.26 3.66 14.22
N ARG A 147 -24.80 2.41 14.23
CA ARG A 147 -23.49 2.01 13.70
C ARG A 147 -23.23 2.54 12.29
N GLU A 148 -24.27 2.67 11.50
CA GLU A 148 -24.17 3.07 10.10
C GLU A 148 -24.25 4.59 9.88
N TYR A 149 -24.63 5.37 10.88
CA TYR A 149 -24.81 6.82 10.77
C TYR A 149 -23.57 7.54 10.23
N ASN A 150 -22.38 7.20 10.76
CA ASN A 150 -21.10 7.80 10.36
C ASN A 150 -20.46 7.12 9.13
N ARG A 151 -21.14 6.18 8.46
CA ARG A 151 -20.60 5.51 7.28
C ARG A 151 -21.02 6.19 5.99
N ALA A 152 -20.03 6.64 5.23
CA ALA A 152 -20.17 7.10 3.86
C ALA A 152 -19.98 5.92 2.90
N ARG A 153 -20.89 5.71 1.98
CA ARG A 153 -20.75 4.71 0.91
C ARG A 153 -20.14 5.36 -0.31
N ILE A 154 -18.97 4.84 -0.75
CA ILE A 154 -18.18 5.46 -1.81
C ILE A 154 -17.77 4.39 -2.81
N SER A 155 -18.12 4.59 -4.10
CA SER A 155 -17.43 3.87 -5.17
C SER A 155 -16.16 4.61 -5.52
N LYS A 156 -15.09 3.85 -5.72
CA LYS A 156 -13.78 4.39 -6.06
C LYS A 156 -13.24 3.64 -7.27
N PHE A 157 -12.76 4.37 -8.25
CA PHE A 157 -11.91 3.86 -9.29
C PHE A 157 -10.60 4.64 -9.27
N ASN A 158 -9.49 3.91 -9.28
CA ASN A 158 -8.16 4.50 -9.35
C ASN A 158 -7.36 3.76 -10.42
N PHE A 159 -6.65 4.51 -11.27
CA PHE A 159 -5.72 4.01 -12.26
C PHE A 159 -4.43 4.79 -12.14
N ALA A 160 -3.32 4.08 -11.88
CA ALA A 160 -2.09 4.72 -11.47
C ALA A 160 -0.85 4.05 -12.09
N PRO A 161 -0.46 4.42 -13.31
CA PRO A 161 0.81 4.03 -13.91
C PRO A 161 1.97 4.74 -13.19
N SER A 162 3.09 4.04 -13.02
CA SER A 162 4.29 4.60 -12.38
C SER A 162 5.58 4.00 -12.92
N ILE A 163 6.68 4.72 -12.73
CA ILE A 163 8.03 4.22 -12.87
C ILE A 163 8.72 4.23 -11.51
N SER A 164 9.47 3.19 -11.22
CA SER A 164 10.20 3.08 -9.95
C SER A 164 11.59 2.51 -10.14
N GLN A 165 12.50 2.94 -9.26
CA GLN A 165 13.87 2.44 -9.20
C GLN A 165 14.30 2.27 -7.75
N LYS A 166 15.04 1.20 -7.48
CA LYS A 166 15.70 0.98 -6.21
C LYS A 166 17.21 0.93 -6.42
N SER A 167 17.93 1.76 -5.66
CA SER A 167 19.39 1.81 -5.70
C SER A 167 20.02 0.72 -4.83
N TRP A 168 21.34 0.50 -4.99
CA TRP A 168 22.11 -0.43 -4.16
C TRP A 168 22.16 0.00 -2.67
N MET A 169 21.99 1.28 -2.36
CA MET A 169 21.90 1.81 -0.99
C MET A 169 20.50 1.66 -0.36
N ASN A 170 19.61 0.83 -0.92
CA ASN A 170 18.23 0.67 -0.48
C ASN A 170 17.36 1.95 -0.58
N LEU A 171 17.81 2.95 -1.33
CA LEU A 171 17.00 4.11 -1.69
C LEU A 171 16.05 3.74 -2.81
N SER A 172 14.81 4.18 -2.73
CA SER A 172 13.80 3.96 -3.75
C SER A 172 13.17 5.26 -4.19
N HIS A 173 12.89 5.35 -5.47
CA HIS A 173 12.20 6.46 -6.10
C HIS A 173 11.02 5.92 -6.91
N GLN A 174 9.89 6.59 -6.82
CA GLN A 174 8.73 6.28 -7.65
C GLN A 174 8.07 7.58 -8.11
N PHE A 175 7.81 7.67 -9.40
CA PHE A 175 7.00 8.71 -10.01
C PHE A 175 5.72 8.06 -10.54
N GLN A 176 4.58 8.57 -10.16
CA GLN A 176 3.28 7.99 -10.47
C GLN A 176 2.33 9.07 -10.98
N LEU A 177 1.59 8.76 -12.02
CA LEU A 177 0.42 9.53 -12.44
C LEU A 177 -0.83 8.84 -11.92
N THR A 178 -1.84 9.60 -11.56
CA THR A 178 -3.09 9.03 -11.04
C THR A 178 -4.29 9.61 -11.77
N PHE A 179 -5.26 8.75 -12.00
CA PHE A 179 -6.62 9.13 -12.35
C PHE A 179 -7.57 8.47 -11.34
N GLU A 180 -8.43 9.27 -10.74
CA GLU A 180 -9.42 8.80 -9.77
C GLU A 180 -10.82 9.23 -10.18
N ASP A 181 -11.79 8.34 -10.03
CA ASP A 181 -13.22 8.65 -10.11
C ASP A 181 -13.89 8.16 -8.83
N ASN A 182 -14.37 9.09 -8.02
CA ASN A 182 -14.98 8.83 -6.74
C ASN A 182 -16.43 9.31 -6.76
N LYS A 183 -17.35 8.47 -6.27
CA LYS A 183 -18.76 8.84 -6.15
C LYS A 183 -19.30 8.44 -4.79
N VAL A 184 -19.75 9.42 -4.03
CA VAL A 184 -20.41 9.22 -2.74
C VAL A 184 -21.89 8.97 -2.97
N GLN A 185 -22.41 7.88 -2.41
CA GLN A 185 -23.82 7.55 -2.48
C GLN A 185 -24.60 8.39 -1.46
N ARG A 186 -25.56 9.17 -1.92
CA ARG A 186 -26.51 9.84 -1.02
C ARG A 186 -27.46 8.79 -0.44
N LYS A 187 -27.48 8.64 0.87
CA LYS A 187 -28.39 7.76 1.60
C LYS A 187 -28.96 8.55 2.77
N ALA A 188 -30.29 8.50 2.95
CA ALA A 188 -30.96 9.14 4.07
C ALA A 188 -30.32 8.73 5.41
N ASP A 189 -30.48 9.55 6.42
CA ASP A 189 -30.07 9.28 7.81
C ASP A 189 -28.56 9.01 7.98
N ARG A 190 -27.73 9.66 7.18
CA ARG A 190 -26.27 9.60 7.30
C ARG A 190 -25.69 10.95 7.69
N PHE A 191 -24.69 10.95 8.57
CA PHE A 191 -23.98 12.13 9.03
C PHE A 191 -23.47 13.02 7.89
N ILE A 192 -23.00 12.42 6.80
CA ILE A 192 -22.49 13.14 5.64
C ILE A 192 -23.51 14.08 4.97
N ASN A 193 -24.81 13.84 5.15
CA ASN A 193 -25.86 14.71 4.58
C ASN A 193 -26.06 16.01 5.38
N GLN A 194 -25.64 16.03 6.64
CA GLN A 194 -25.86 17.13 7.59
C GLN A 194 -24.57 17.85 7.95
N SER A 195 -23.41 17.22 7.69
CA SER A 195 -22.13 17.78 8.05
C SER A 195 -21.80 19.02 7.20
N PRO A 196 -21.45 20.17 7.83
CA PRO A 196 -21.00 21.37 7.12
C PRO A 196 -19.67 21.18 6.38
N ASP A 197 -18.90 20.17 6.75
CA ASP A 197 -17.61 19.84 6.14
C ASP A 197 -17.76 19.15 4.78
N VAL A 198 -18.99 18.74 4.42
CA VAL A 198 -19.27 17.98 3.19
C VAL A 198 -19.85 18.91 2.13
N ARG A 199 -19.13 19.08 1.05
CA ARG A 199 -19.58 19.92 -0.07
C ARG A 199 -20.77 19.28 -0.79
N PRO A 200 -21.80 20.04 -1.19
CA PRO A 200 -22.96 19.50 -1.91
C PRO A 200 -22.61 18.71 -3.18
N GLY A 201 -21.53 19.10 -3.86
CA GLY A 201 -21.06 18.48 -5.10
C GLY A 201 -20.46 17.07 -4.91
N VAL A 202 -20.14 16.65 -3.69
CA VAL A 202 -19.50 15.35 -3.40
C VAL A 202 -20.35 14.14 -3.84
N PHE A 203 -21.66 14.31 -3.90
CA PHE A 203 -22.59 13.25 -4.33
C PHE A 203 -22.62 13.03 -5.85
N ASN A 204 -22.00 13.91 -6.63
CA ASN A 204 -21.74 13.70 -8.04
C ASN A 204 -20.44 12.93 -8.22
N SER A 205 -20.19 12.38 -9.43
CA SER A 205 -18.89 11.80 -9.75
C SER A 205 -17.81 12.89 -9.67
N GLN A 206 -16.77 12.62 -8.86
CA GLN A 206 -15.64 13.50 -8.65
C GLN A 206 -14.41 12.89 -9.29
N GLN A 207 -13.95 13.50 -10.38
CA GLN A 207 -12.78 13.02 -11.12
C GLN A 207 -11.56 13.87 -10.81
N PHE A 208 -10.46 13.19 -10.48
CA PHE A 208 -9.17 13.82 -10.17
C PHE A 208 -8.08 13.26 -11.05
N VAL A 209 -7.16 14.11 -11.44
CA VAL A 209 -5.87 13.72 -11.98
C VAL A 209 -4.78 14.16 -11.02
N GLY A 210 -3.69 13.40 -10.98
CA GLY A 210 -2.62 13.71 -10.03
C GLY A 210 -1.25 13.24 -10.50
N ALA A 211 -0.25 13.79 -9.83
CA ALA A 211 1.15 13.39 -9.93
C ALA A 211 1.72 13.17 -8.54
N ASN A 212 2.31 12.01 -8.35
CA ASN A 212 2.83 11.58 -7.07
C ASN A 212 4.32 11.25 -7.19
N TYR A 213 5.10 11.67 -6.21
CA TYR A 213 6.49 11.27 -6.03
C TYR A 213 6.67 10.64 -4.66
N THR A 214 7.27 9.46 -4.64
CA THR A 214 7.63 8.77 -3.39
C THR A 214 9.13 8.53 -3.35
N PHE A 215 9.75 9.00 -2.29
CA PHE A 215 11.12 8.68 -1.90
C PHE A 215 11.09 7.73 -0.70
N GLY A 216 11.88 6.68 -0.72
CA GLY A 216 11.95 5.72 0.36
C GLY A 216 13.37 5.24 0.63
N TYR A 217 13.64 4.94 1.89
CA TYR A 217 14.78 4.20 2.36
C TYR A 217 14.31 3.10 3.30
N LYS A 218 14.74 1.87 3.09
CA LYS A 218 14.42 0.78 4.00
C LYS A 218 15.61 -0.17 4.11
N ASN A 219 16.13 -0.27 5.32
CA ASN A 219 17.19 -1.23 5.67
C ASN A 219 16.75 -1.98 6.94
N ALA A 220 16.64 -3.30 6.86
CA ALA A 220 16.21 -4.14 7.95
C ALA A 220 16.89 -5.52 7.83
N ASP A 221 17.22 -6.10 8.98
CA ASP A 221 17.81 -7.44 9.08
C ASP A 221 16.84 -8.57 8.67
N ASN A 222 15.55 -8.34 8.85
CA ASN A 222 14.47 -9.25 8.44
C ASN A 222 13.30 -8.42 7.89
N THR A 223 12.71 -8.88 6.78
CA THR A 223 11.58 -8.16 6.15
C THR A 223 10.25 -8.40 6.83
N ALA A 224 10.04 -9.59 7.40
CA ALA A 224 8.79 -9.98 8.04
C ALA A 224 8.71 -9.53 9.50
N PHE A 225 9.80 -9.68 10.23
CA PHE A 225 9.91 -9.32 11.64
C PHE A 225 11.29 -8.72 11.93
N PRO A 226 11.48 -7.42 11.65
CA PRO A 226 12.77 -6.78 11.87
C PRO A 226 13.12 -6.71 13.35
N THR A 227 14.37 -7.05 13.68
CA THR A 227 14.96 -6.83 15.01
C THR A 227 15.90 -5.65 15.04
N LEU A 228 16.40 -5.26 13.87
CA LEU A 228 17.15 -4.05 13.63
C LEU A 228 16.74 -3.48 12.28
N GLY A 229 16.17 -2.28 12.27
CA GLY A 229 15.65 -1.68 11.06
C GLY A 229 15.51 -0.17 11.12
N LEU A 230 15.61 0.44 9.95
CA LEU A 230 15.28 1.84 9.72
C LEU A 230 14.49 1.93 8.41
N GLU A 231 13.32 2.55 8.47
CA GLU A 231 12.51 2.87 7.32
C GLU A 231 12.17 4.37 7.34
N PHE A 232 12.44 5.04 6.24
CA PHE A 232 12.03 6.41 5.99
C PHE A 232 11.26 6.48 4.69
N MET A 233 10.15 7.21 4.66
CA MET A 233 9.38 7.47 3.45
C MET A 233 8.93 8.93 3.44
N LEU A 234 9.06 9.55 2.29
CA LEU A 234 8.46 10.85 1.97
C LEU A 234 7.64 10.71 0.69
N ASN A 235 6.41 11.18 0.73
CA ASN A 235 5.50 11.14 -0.41
C ASN A 235 4.91 12.53 -0.61
N ALA A 236 4.95 13.02 -1.84
CA ALA A 236 4.29 14.25 -2.28
C ALA A 236 3.29 13.89 -3.38
N ASP A 237 2.02 14.18 -3.16
CA ASP A 237 0.89 13.82 -4.03
C ASP A 237 0.09 15.08 -4.37
N TRP A 238 0.25 15.57 -5.58
CA TRP A 238 -0.53 16.70 -6.11
C TRP A 238 -1.74 16.15 -6.86
N LYS A 239 -2.92 16.72 -6.59
CA LYS A 239 -4.17 16.39 -7.27
C LYS A 239 -4.93 17.64 -7.68
N ALA A 240 -5.60 17.53 -8.82
CA ALA A 240 -6.52 18.54 -9.31
C ALA A 240 -7.83 17.89 -9.75
N THR A 241 -8.95 18.57 -9.52
CA THR A 241 -10.25 18.18 -10.05
C THR A 241 -10.24 18.34 -11.57
N LEU A 242 -10.63 17.29 -12.31
CA LEU A 242 -10.56 17.31 -13.77
C LEU A 242 -11.49 18.36 -14.40
N SER A 243 -12.62 18.65 -13.76
CA SER A 243 -13.57 19.68 -14.20
C SER A 243 -13.15 21.13 -13.88
N ASP A 244 -12.22 21.32 -12.93
CA ASP A 244 -11.75 22.62 -12.49
C ASP A 244 -10.33 22.51 -11.88
N PHE A 245 -9.31 22.71 -12.68
CA PHE A 245 -7.90 22.60 -12.27
C PHE A 245 -7.50 23.63 -11.19
N ASN A 246 -8.26 24.71 -10.98
CA ASN A 246 -8.02 25.63 -9.87
C ASN A 246 -8.33 24.99 -8.52
N LYS A 247 -9.17 23.95 -8.49
CA LYS A 247 -9.41 23.11 -7.32
C LYS A 247 -8.35 22.03 -7.24
N ASN A 248 -7.16 22.40 -6.85
CA ASN A 248 -6.05 21.49 -6.66
C ASN A 248 -5.52 21.56 -5.23
N PHE A 249 -4.81 20.52 -4.81
CA PHE A 249 -4.15 20.47 -3.52
C PHE A 249 -2.92 19.55 -3.58
N LEU A 250 -1.97 19.82 -2.69
CA LEU A 250 -0.78 19.02 -2.46
C LEU A 250 -0.89 18.34 -1.10
N THR A 251 -0.71 17.03 -1.08
CA THR A 251 -0.58 16.23 0.14
C THR A 251 0.87 15.82 0.32
N VAL A 252 1.43 16.04 1.50
CA VAL A 252 2.75 15.55 1.87
C VAL A 252 2.59 14.55 3.00
N LYS A 253 3.16 13.35 2.84
CA LYS A 253 3.18 12.30 3.85
C LYS A 253 4.61 11.94 4.18
N GLY A 254 4.88 11.74 5.48
CA GLY A 254 6.17 11.28 5.98
C GLY A 254 5.97 10.08 6.92
N LYS A 255 6.89 9.13 6.84
CA LYS A 255 6.98 8.01 7.78
C LYS A 255 8.42 7.83 8.21
N LEU A 256 8.63 7.64 9.50
CA LEU A 256 9.89 7.21 10.09
C LEU A 256 9.60 6.01 10.98
N ALA A 257 10.22 4.86 10.71
CA ALA A 257 10.10 3.69 11.55
C ALA A 257 11.48 3.14 11.91
N ILE A 258 11.62 2.73 13.17
CA ILE A 258 12.86 2.22 13.76
C ILE A 258 12.52 0.95 14.52
N ASP A 259 13.25 -0.13 14.23
CA ASP A 259 13.25 -1.36 15.01
C ASP A 259 14.62 -1.51 15.68
N HIS A 260 14.64 -1.75 16.97
CA HIS A 260 15.87 -1.87 17.74
C HIS A 260 15.77 -3.03 18.74
N ARG A 261 16.68 -4.00 18.61
CA ARG A 261 16.78 -5.08 19.58
C ARG A 261 17.28 -4.57 20.92
N ILE A 262 16.58 -4.91 21.99
CA ILE A 262 16.93 -4.52 23.35
C ILE A 262 17.96 -5.49 23.94
N ASP A 263 17.86 -6.77 23.58
CA ASP A 263 18.78 -7.81 24.02
C ASP A 263 19.70 -8.31 22.89
N LYS A 264 20.83 -8.93 23.27
CA LYS A 264 21.82 -9.42 22.29
C LYS A 264 21.28 -10.50 21.34
N LYS A 265 20.25 -11.23 21.74
CA LYS A 265 19.66 -12.33 20.96
C LYS A 265 18.51 -11.85 20.05
N GLY A 266 18.09 -10.59 20.16
CA GLY A 266 16.95 -10.04 19.41
C GLY A 266 15.60 -10.63 19.79
N LYS A 267 15.47 -11.17 21.02
CA LYS A 267 14.19 -11.67 21.53
C LYS A 267 13.25 -10.54 21.95
N PHE A 268 13.81 -9.45 22.45
CA PHE A 268 13.08 -8.25 22.79
C PHE A 268 13.44 -7.15 21.80
N VAL A 269 12.42 -6.61 21.15
CA VAL A 269 12.56 -5.55 20.14
C VAL A 269 11.67 -4.38 20.54
N PHE A 270 12.27 -3.20 20.57
CA PHE A 270 11.53 -1.94 20.57
C PHE A 270 11.30 -1.53 19.12
N ALA A 271 10.04 -1.34 18.75
CA ALA A 271 9.65 -0.84 17.45
C ALA A 271 8.88 0.48 17.61
N ASN A 272 9.24 1.48 16.81
CA ASN A 272 8.57 2.77 16.82
C ASN A 272 8.30 3.21 15.38
N SER A 273 7.11 3.77 15.13
CA SER A 273 6.72 4.33 13.84
C SER A 273 6.01 5.65 14.03
N SER A 274 6.57 6.71 13.49
CA SER A 274 5.96 8.04 13.41
C SER A 274 5.46 8.30 12.01
N ASN A 275 4.23 8.80 11.89
CA ASN A 275 3.63 9.15 10.61
C ASN A 275 3.06 10.57 10.66
N VAL A 276 3.22 11.29 9.57
CA VAL A 276 2.69 12.63 9.39
C VAL A 276 1.98 12.73 8.04
N MET A 277 0.95 13.53 7.98
CA MET A 277 0.32 13.97 6.73
C MET A 277 -0.07 15.44 6.85
N TRP A 278 0.12 16.17 5.78
CA TRP A 278 -0.25 17.56 5.68
C TRP A 278 -0.81 17.85 4.28
N ILE A 279 -1.87 18.65 4.22
CA ILE A 279 -2.50 19.13 2.99
C ILE A 279 -2.39 20.65 2.95
N ASN A 280 -1.94 21.20 1.84
CA ASN A 280 -1.58 22.64 1.72
C ASN A 280 -2.77 23.59 1.75
N ASN A 281 -3.99 23.12 1.42
CA ASN A 281 -5.20 23.93 1.37
C ASN A 281 -6.46 23.09 1.65
N ASN A 282 -7.65 23.69 1.54
CA ASN A 282 -8.93 23.04 1.84
C ASN A 282 -9.69 22.58 0.59
N ASN A 283 -9.03 22.39 -0.56
CA ASN A 283 -9.70 21.94 -1.80
C ASN A 283 -9.92 20.42 -1.85
N PHE A 284 -9.50 19.68 -0.83
CA PHE A 284 -9.74 18.24 -0.72
C PHE A 284 -11.20 17.92 -0.32
N GLU A 285 -11.68 16.75 -0.67
CA GLU A 285 -12.95 16.21 -0.21
C GLU A 285 -12.77 15.41 1.10
N PHE A 286 -13.83 15.23 1.90
CA PHE A 286 -13.75 14.58 3.21
C PHE A 286 -13.04 13.22 3.19
N TYR A 287 -13.21 12.44 2.12
CA TYR A 287 -12.57 11.14 1.95
C TYR A 287 -11.07 11.21 1.55
N GLN A 288 -10.56 12.40 1.29
CA GLN A 288 -9.15 12.69 1.04
C GLN A 288 -8.46 13.34 2.25
N ALA A 289 -9.22 13.66 3.29
CA ALA A 289 -8.72 14.30 4.50
C ALA A 289 -7.61 13.49 5.20
N ALA A 290 -6.80 14.18 5.97
CA ALA A 290 -5.82 13.58 6.84
C ALA A 290 -6.52 12.94 8.05
N ALA A 291 -6.74 11.62 8.02
CA ALA A 291 -7.51 10.91 9.03
C ALA A 291 -6.65 9.95 9.85
N ILE A 292 -6.96 9.81 11.14
CA ILE A 292 -6.38 8.81 12.05
C ILE A 292 -7.47 7.95 12.67
N GLY A 293 -7.13 6.70 12.95
CA GLY A 293 -8.06 5.71 13.50
C GLY A 293 -7.45 4.32 13.52
N GLY A 294 -8.27 3.28 13.67
CA GLY A 294 -7.83 1.90 13.80
C GLY A 294 -6.98 1.39 12.64
N ASN A 295 -7.28 1.81 11.43
CA ASN A 295 -6.51 1.48 10.23
C ASN A 295 -5.32 2.43 9.98
N ASN A 296 -5.18 3.51 10.75
CA ASN A 296 -4.15 4.51 10.56
C ASN A 296 -3.63 5.06 11.91
N GLY A 297 -2.85 4.25 12.61
CA GLY A 297 -2.03 4.64 13.75
C GLY A 297 -2.72 4.77 15.11
N MET A 298 -4.02 4.39 15.26
CA MET A 298 -4.74 4.51 16.55
C MET A 298 -5.59 3.26 16.81
N ARG A 299 -4.97 2.16 17.28
CA ARG A 299 -5.53 0.78 17.34
C ARG A 299 -6.90 0.63 17.99
N ALA A 300 -7.16 1.34 19.08
CA ALA A 300 -8.41 1.20 19.85
C ALA A 300 -9.57 2.03 19.31
N PHE A 301 -9.33 2.87 18.30
CA PHE A 301 -10.35 3.72 17.70
C PHE A 301 -10.97 3.09 16.47
N ARG A 302 -12.14 3.56 16.06
CA ARG A 302 -12.73 3.22 14.76
C ARG A 302 -11.86 3.75 13.63
N ASN A 303 -11.96 3.14 12.45
CA ASN A 303 -11.29 3.65 11.25
C ASN A 303 -11.73 5.09 10.96
N GLU A 304 -10.81 5.94 10.52
CA GLU A 304 -11.04 7.36 10.21
C GLU A 304 -11.75 8.13 11.35
N ARG A 305 -11.43 7.82 12.61
CA ARG A 305 -12.17 8.38 13.77
C ARG A 305 -12.02 9.89 13.91
N PHE A 306 -10.85 10.42 13.58
CA PHE A 306 -10.56 11.85 13.59
C PHE A 306 -9.98 12.25 12.24
N SER A 307 -10.46 13.36 11.69
CA SER A 307 -10.07 13.83 10.37
C SER A 307 -9.78 15.33 10.38
N GLY A 308 -8.80 15.76 9.62
CA GLY A 308 -8.41 17.16 9.51
C GLY A 308 -7.57 17.44 8.26
N ARG A 309 -6.91 18.58 8.25
CA ARG A 309 -5.98 18.97 7.19
C ARG A 309 -4.58 18.36 7.38
N SER A 310 -4.23 18.04 8.62
CA SER A 310 -2.98 17.36 8.91
C SER A 310 -3.14 16.42 10.10
N TYR A 311 -2.25 15.42 10.18
CA TYR A 311 -2.16 14.56 11.34
C TYR A 311 -0.70 14.24 11.69
N PHE A 312 -0.53 13.84 12.95
CA PHE A 312 0.63 13.11 13.45
C PHE A 312 0.16 11.88 14.21
N THR A 313 0.82 10.73 13.99
CA THR A 313 0.69 9.55 14.83
C THR A 313 2.05 8.99 15.20
N ASN A 314 2.17 8.46 16.40
CA ASN A 314 3.32 7.67 16.83
C ASN A 314 2.85 6.38 17.48
N ASN A 315 3.41 5.27 17.02
CA ASN A 315 3.14 3.93 17.48
C ASN A 315 4.42 3.36 18.07
N SER A 316 4.41 3.01 19.35
CA SER A 316 5.52 2.37 20.04
C SER A 316 5.14 0.97 20.47
N GLU A 317 6.01 0.00 20.27
CA GLU A 317 5.77 -1.41 20.59
C GLU A 317 6.98 -2.03 21.26
N ILE A 318 6.72 -2.88 22.25
CA ILE A 318 7.67 -3.87 22.73
C ILE A 318 7.21 -5.21 22.22
N ARG A 319 8.07 -5.87 21.44
CA ARG A 319 7.84 -7.19 20.88
C ARG A 319 8.71 -8.21 21.57
N TRP A 320 8.15 -9.33 21.98
CA TRP A 320 8.87 -10.45 22.58
C TRP A 320 8.71 -11.69 21.73
N ASP A 321 9.82 -12.20 21.19
CA ASP A 321 9.90 -13.40 20.37
C ASP A 321 10.19 -14.62 21.24
N PHE A 322 9.27 -15.59 21.26
CA PHE A 322 9.43 -16.87 21.95
C PHE A 322 10.28 -17.87 21.15
N GLY A 323 10.57 -17.54 19.89
CA GLY A 323 11.24 -18.41 18.94
C GLY A 323 10.28 -19.37 18.25
N ARG A 324 10.86 -20.37 17.61
CA ARG A 324 10.13 -21.35 16.80
C ARG A 324 9.34 -22.32 17.65
N VAL A 325 8.02 -22.28 17.53
CA VAL A 325 7.14 -23.29 18.10
C VAL A 325 7.06 -24.47 17.12
N ARG A 326 7.58 -25.60 17.56
CA ARG A 326 7.52 -26.85 16.80
C ARG A 326 6.23 -27.58 17.16
N ASN A 327 5.29 -27.58 16.26
CA ASN A 327 4.12 -28.44 16.33
C ASN A 327 3.95 -29.21 15.01
N ASN A 328 3.10 -30.22 15.01
CA ASN A 328 2.90 -31.08 13.85
C ASN A 328 1.97 -30.47 12.78
N ILE A 329 1.44 -29.26 13.01
CA ILE A 329 0.47 -28.63 12.13
C ILE A 329 1.12 -27.48 11.34
N ILE A 330 1.65 -26.47 12.04
CA ILE A 330 2.28 -25.30 11.40
C ILE A 330 3.50 -24.89 12.23
N PRO A 331 4.72 -25.20 11.78
CA PRO A 331 5.91 -24.68 12.44
C PRO A 331 6.00 -23.15 12.16
N ALA A 332 5.87 -22.33 13.20
CA ALA A 332 5.91 -20.89 13.11
C ALA A 332 6.75 -20.30 14.24
N ASN A 333 7.35 -19.12 14.01
CA ASN A 333 7.82 -18.30 15.12
C ASN A 333 6.62 -17.61 15.75
N MET A 334 6.62 -17.52 17.07
CA MET A 334 5.51 -16.96 17.83
C MET A 334 6.04 -15.91 18.81
N GLY A 335 5.28 -14.87 19.01
CA GLY A 335 5.58 -13.86 20.03
C GLY A 335 4.36 -13.04 20.43
N ILE A 336 4.58 -12.19 21.40
CA ILE A 336 3.60 -11.20 21.84
C ILE A 336 4.14 -9.79 21.60
N LEU A 337 3.23 -8.85 21.51
CA LEU A 337 3.54 -7.43 21.47
C LEU A 337 2.62 -6.67 22.43
N ILE A 338 3.16 -5.59 23.00
CA ILE A 338 2.43 -4.58 23.74
C ILE A 338 2.72 -3.26 23.05
N GLY A 339 1.69 -2.49 22.73
CA GLY A 339 1.81 -1.25 22.01
C GLY A 339 1.07 -0.10 22.66
N TYR A 340 1.61 1.09 22.46
CA TYR A 340 1.03 2.37 22.83
C TYR A 340 1.05 3.30 21.63
N ASP A 341 -0.10 3.93 21.36
CA ASP A 341 -0.28 4.84 20.24
C ASP A 341 -0.67 6.21 20.77
N ILE A 342 -0.14 7.25 20.15
CA ILE A 342 -0.53 8.64 20.39
C ILE A 342 -0.69 9.34 19.05
N GLY A 343 -1.73 10.17 18.92
CA GLY A 343 -1.97 10.90 17.70
C GLY A 343 -2.95 12.04 17.86
N ARG A 344 -2.94 12.96 16.90
CA ARG A 344 -3.93 14.02 16.77
C ARG A 344 -4.03 14.49 15.34
N VAL A 345 -5.13 15.14 15.03
CA VAL A 345 -5.33 15.89 13.80
C VAL A 345 -5.36 17.40 14.07
N TRP A 346 -5.09 18.18 13.04
CA TRP A 346 -5.24 19.65 13.07
C TRP A 346 -6.15 20.06 11.93
N ASN A 347 -7.02 21.00 12.23
CA ASN A 347 -7.89 21.66 11.27
C ASN A 347 -7.85 23.18 11.51
N ASP A 348 -7.98 23.98 10.45
CA ASP A 348 -7.86 25.45 10.54
C ASP A 348 -8.98 26.08 11.38
N SER A 349 -10.14 25.45 11.40
CA SER A 349 -11.33 25.92 12.12
C SER A 349 -11.35 25.53 13.61
N GLU A 350 -10.35 24.79 14.11
CA GLU A 350 -10.37 24.19 15.44
C GLU A 350 -9.09 24.49 16.23
N ASN A 351 -9.23 25.01 17.44
CA ASN A 351 -8.11 25.23 18.36
C ASN A 351 -8.04 24.14 19.45
N SER A 352 -8.02 22.87 19.03
CA SER A 352 -7.87 21.72 19.96
C SER A 352 -6.43 21.63 20.45
N ARG A 353 -6.26 21.18 21.72
CA ARG A 353 -4.97 20.78 22.31
C ARG A 353 -4.94 19.30 22.68
N LYS A 354 -6.00 18.58 22.38
CA LYS A 354 -6.20 17.19 22.78
C LYS A 354 -5.28 16.25 21.98
N TRP A 355 -4.67 15.33 22.69
CA TRP A 355 -3.96 14.18 22.12
C TRP A 355 -4.76 12.92 22.42
N HIS A 356 -5.00 12.10 21.38
CA HIS A 356 -5.65 10.81 21.51
C HIS A 356 -4.60 9.76 21.80
N GLN A 357 -4.94 8.82 22.67
CA GLN A 357 -4.05 7.76 23.13
C GLN A 357 -4.77 6.43 23.05
N SER A 358 -4.05 5.38 22.70
CA SER A 358 -4.54 4.02 22.76
C SER A 358 -3.42 3.05 23.16
N ALA A 359 -3.80 1.96 23.80
CA ALA A 359 -2.90 0.86 24.12
C ALA A 359 -3.51 -0.45 23.66
N GLY A 360 -2.67 -1.42 23.36
CA GLY A 360 -3.11 -2.74 22.93
C GLY A 360 -2.03 -3.78 23.12
N ALA A 361 -2.47 -5.03 23.17
CA ALA A 361 -1.59 -6.20 23.16
C ALA A 361 -2.03 -7.17 22.06
N GLY A 362 -1.11 -7.93 21.52
CA GLY A 362 -1.38 -8.89 20.46
C GLY A 362 -0.40 -10.06 20.46
N VAL A 363 -0.81 -11.12 19.77
CA VAL A 363 0.02 -12.29 19.47
C VAL A 363 0.35 -12.21 17.98
N TRP A 364 1.58 -12.51 17.61
CA TRP A 364 1.99 -12.62 16.21
C TRP A 364 2.57 -13.99 15.91
N LEU A 365 2.42 -14.42 14.67
CA LEU A 365 2.96 -15.65 14.09
C LEU A 365 3.68 -15.28 12.78
N SER A 366 4.89 -15.83 12.57
CA SER A 366 5.68 -15.61 11.35
C SER A 366 6.37 -16.88 10.84
#